data_67ba5c090df71a0a53286b2a6c8c0b18
#
_entry.id   67ba5c090df71a0a53286b2a6c8c0b18
#
_cell.length_a   1.000
_cell.length_b   1.000
_cell.length_c   1.000
_cell.angle_alpha   90.00
_cell.angle_beta   90.00
_cell.angle_gamma   90.00
#
_symmetry.space_group_name_H-M   'P 1'
#
loop_
_entity.id
_entity.type
_entity.pdbx_description
1 polymer ?
#
loop_
_entity_poly.entity_id
_entity_poly.type
_entity_poly.pdbx_seq_one_letter_code
_entity_poly.pdbx_strand_id
1 'polypeptide(L)'
;MPRSRPTPTAQSGEERPFQSLYRRFRPQRFEEVRGQDHVTRALVNAVRDGHVAHAYLFSGPRGTGKTSTARILAKALNCATPDGGEPCGTCESCRSIAAGTSFDVHELDAASNNGVEAMRDLVARASLATPGRWKVYIVDEVHMLSTAASNTLLKTLEEPPDRVVFVLATTDPQKVLPTLRSRTQHFEFHLLDETELSSLVTGVAHDAGIELAGDVLVSVVRRARGSARDALSVLDQVAAGGTAEDDSDALAALVAALADGDVAAALVAVDGAVHQGRDPAQFAVEIVERLRQDFLGLVGASDVGGTPGTRGDPTEVADALGTARCVRVMELVGSAIVAMRDAPEPRITLEIALIRAARPEADTLPEAVLDRIDRLERQLDTTSAAPARPGPPHVPAPIPTDAGSSPATPVPAPPRRPSP
;
A
#
# COMPACT_ATOMS: atom_id res chain seq x y z
N MET A 1 26.36 61.58 33.66
CA MET A 1 26.78 60.23 33.38
C MET A 1 25.50 59.42 33.14
N PRO A 2 25.16 58.98 31.88
CA PRO A 2 24.01 58.18 31.65
C PRO A 2 24.33 56.71 31.91
N ARG A 3 23.43 56.02 32.63
CA ARG A 3 23.46 54.57 32.91
C ARG A 3 23.14 53.76 31.66
N SER A 4 24.08 52.90 31.25
CA SER A 4 23.94 51.93 30.19
C SER A 4 22.87 50.89 30.54
N ARG A 5 21.89 50.70 29.63
CA ARG A 5 20.92 49.61 29.66
C ARG A 5 21.63 48.26 29.38
N PRO A 6 21.30 47.19 30.08
CA PRO A 6 21.79 45.84 29.72
C PRO A 6 21.16 45.37 28.44
N THR A 7 21.98 44.89 27.54
CA THR A 7 21.61 44.17 26.29
C THR A 7 20.91 42.86 26.64
N PRO A 8 19.79 42.48 26.00
CA PRO A 8 19.20 41.19 26.25
C PRO A 8 20.11 40.09 25.68
N THR A 9 20.58 39.22 26.58
CA THR A 9 21.33 38.02 26.28
C THR A 9 20.43 37.12 25.39
N ALA A 10 20.89 36.82 24.19
CA ALA A 10 20.29 35.82 23.33
C ALA A 10 20.27 34.48 24.10
N GLN A 11 19.07 33.97 24.35
CA GLN A 11 18.89 32.62 24.86
C GLN A 11 19.41 31.68 23.79
N SER A 12 20.47 30.96 24.12
CA SER A 12 21.01 29.83 23.36
C SER A 12 19.85 28.82 23.11
N GLY A 13 19.42 28.72 21.86
CA GLY A 13 18.50 27.69 21.45
C GLY A 13 19.15 26.34 21.74
N GLU A 14 18.61 25.60 22.70
CA GLU A 14 18.87 24.17 22.80
C GLU A 14 18.44 23.54 21.47
N GLU A 15 19.39 23.12 20.67
CA GLU A 15 19.16 22.32 19.49
C GLU A 15 18.46 21.04 19.95
N ARG A 16 17.15 21.00 19.81
CA ARG A 16 16.37 19.77 20.04
C ARG A 16 16.88 18.73 19.03
N PRO A 17 17.25 17.51 19.48
CA PRO A 17 17.70 16.47 18.57
C PRO A 17 16.63 16.26 17.49
N PHE A 18 17.08 16.12 16.25
CA PHE A 18 16.20 15.89 15.10
C PHE A 18 15.26 14.73 15.40
N GLN A 19 13.97 14.99 15.37
CA GLN A 19 12.93 13.99 15.59
C GLN A 19 12.06 13.89 14.35
N SER A 20 11.93 12.69 13.80
CA SER A 20 11.10 12.44 12.62
C SER A 20 9.66 12.91 12.82
N LEU A 21 9.03 13.41 11.74
CA LEU A 21 7.67 13.98 11.76
C LEU A 21 6.65 12.98 12.32
N TYR A 22 6.73 11.70 11.96
CA TYR A 22 5.80 10.68 12.45
C TYR A 22 5.90 10.46 13.98
N ARG A 23 7.03 10.81 14.61
CA ARG A 23 7.17 10.80 16.08
C ARG A 23 6.72 12.10 16.70
N ARG A 24 7.11 13.24 16.11
CA ARG A 24 6.78 14.58 16.57
C ARG A 24 5.28 14.86 16.54
N PHE A 25 4.60 14.44 15.46
CA PHE A 25 3.18 14.64 15.23
C PHE A 25 2.33 13.39 15.55
N ARG A 26 2.85 12.51 16.43
CA ARG A 26 2.08 11.37 16.91
C ARG A 26 0.88 11.87 17.72
N PRO A 27 -0.36 11.44 17.42
CA PRO A 27 -1.55 11.85 18.14
C PRO A 27 -1.42 11.58 19.65
N GLN A 28 -1.85 12.55 20.45
CA GLN A 28 -1.76 12.54 21.91
C GLN A 28 -3.13 12.42 22.57
N ARG A 29 -4.22 12.65 21.80
CA ARG A 29 -5.63 12.59 22.21
C ARG A 29 -6.42 11.77 21.20
N PHE A 30 -7.58 11.23 21.58
CA PHE A 30 -8.42 10.46 20.66
C PHE A 30 -8.94 11.32 19.50
N GLU A 31 -9.29 12.58 19.76
CA GLU A 31 -9.75 13.53 18.74
C GLU A 31 -8.71 13.83 17.64
N GLU A 32 -7.43 13.59 17.90
CA GLU A 32 -6.34 13.78 16.94
C GLU A 32 -6.13 12.54 16.04
N VAL A 33 -6.74 11.40 16.38
CA VAL A 33 -6.63 10.16 15.58
C VAL A 33 -7.56 10.26 14.38
N ARG A 34 -6.99 10.29 13.18
CA ARG A 34 -7.74 10.46 11.94
C ARG A 34 -8.28 9.12 11.40
N GLY A 35 -9.47 9.15 10.78
CA GLY A 35 -10.08 8.02 10.07
C GLY A 35 -10.48 6.82 10.93
N GLN A 36 -10.43 6.93 12.28
CA GLN A 36 -10.73 5.83 13.19
C GLN A 36 -11.88 6.16 14.16
N ASP A 37 -12.86 6.93 13.71
CA ASP A 37 -13.95 7.44 14.55
C ASP A 37 -14.73 6.36 15.30
N HIS A 38 -14.90 5.19 14.68
CA HIS A 38 -15.59 4.05 15.28
C HIS A 38 -14.83 3.49 16.49
N VAL A 39 -13.51 3.47 16.44
CA VAL A 39 -12.62 3.03 17.53
C VAL A 39 -12.55 4.09 18.61
N THR A 40 -12.22 5.34 18.23
CA THR A 40 -12.00 6.43 19.19
C THR A 40 -13.25 6.73 19.99
N ARG A 41 -14.44 6.81 19.37
CA ARG A 41 -15.71 6.99 20.07
C ARG A 41 -16.01 5.88 21.07
N ALA A 42 -15.77 4.61 20.71
CA ALA A 42 -15.99 3.49 21.60
C ALA A 42 -15.06 3.54 22.81
N LEU A 43 -13.77 3.86 22.61
CA LEU A 43 -12.78 3.96 23.69
C LEU A 43 -13.04 5.16 24.61
N VAL A 44 -13.38 6.33 24.07
CA VAL A 44 -13.77 7.52 24.84
C VAL A 44 -14.96 7.22 25.72
N ASN A 45 -16.01 6.58 25.17
CA ASN A 45 -17.18 6.19 25.93
C ASN A 45 -16.84 5.19 27.03
N ALA A 46 -16.02 4.16 26.73
CA ALA A 46 -15.60 3.17 27.71
C ALA A 46 -14.87 3.81 28.91
N VAL A 47 -13.98 4.78 28.64
CA VAL A 47 -13.24 5.51 29.67
C VAL A 47 -14.17 6.42 30.47
N ARG A 48 -15.03 7.19 29.78
CA ARG A 48 -15.97 8.13 30.41
C ARG A 48 -16.96 7.41 31.34
N ASP A 49 -17.50 6.28 30.89
CA ASP A 49 -18.55 5.54 31.61
C ASP A 49 -17.94 4.51 32.59
N GLY A 50 -16.62 4.38 32.65
CA GLY A 50 -15.93 3.44 33.54
C GLY A 50 -16.07 1.96 33.14
N HIS A 51 -16.47 1.68 31.90
CA HIS A 51 -16.70 0.33 31.38
C HIS A 51 -15.50 -0.12 30.51
N VAL A 52 -14.31 -0.09 31.08
CA VAL A 52 -13.07 -0.44 30.39
C VAL A 52 -12.90 -1.96 30.38
N ALA A 53 -12.72 -2.56 29.19
CA ALA A 53 -12.43 -3.97 29.07
C ALA A 53 -11.00 -4.28 29.57
N HIS A 54 -10.81 -5.48 30.13
CA HIS A 54 -9.50 -5.93 30.60
C HIS A 54 -8.52 -6.22 29.46
N ALA A 55 -9.01 -6.46 28.23
CA ALA A 55 -8.18 -6.71 27.07
C ALA A 55 -8.81 -6.22 25.77
N TYR A 56 -8.00 -5.57 24.97
CA TYR A 56 -8.33 -5.08 23.63
C TYR A 56 -7.41 -5.73 22.59
N LEU A 57 -7.95 -6.01 21.40
CA LEU A 57 -7.19 -6.40 20.23
C LEU A 57 -7.36 -5.32 19.15
N PHE A 58 -6.28 -4.64 18.83
CA PHE A 58 -6.24 -3.65 17.74
C PHE A 58 -5.61 -4.30 16.52
N SER A 59 -6.39 -4.54 15.47
CA SER A 59 -5.91 -5.10 14.21
C SER A 59 -5.96 -4.09 13.08
N GLY A 60 -5.22 -4.33 12.02
CA GLY A 60 -5.24 -3.53 10.80
C GLY A 60 -3.84 -3.24 10.26
N PRO A 61 -3.74 -2.64 9.07
CA PRO A 61 -2.48 -2.38 8.39
C PRO A 61 -1.50 -1.55 9.22
N ARG A 62 -0.20 -1.60 8.83
CA ARG A 62 0.84 -0.80 9.49
C ARG A 62 0.56 0.70 9.30
N GLY A 63 0.89 1.50 10.33
CA GLY A 63 0.81 2.96 10.24
C GLY A 63 -0.58 3.56 10.42
N THR A 64 -1.62 2.76 10.75
CA THR A 64 -3.01 3.20 10.97
C THR A 64 -3.30 3.77 12.37
N GLY A 65 -2.31 3.81 13.26
CA GLY A 65 -2.45 4.44 14.58
C GLY A 65 -2.70 3.49 15.75
N LYS A 66 -2.67 2.15 15.59
CA LYS A 66 -2.91 1.15 16.65
C LYS A 66 -2.15 1.43 17.94
N THR A 67 -0.83 1.48 17.88
CA THR A 67 0.05 1.72 19.04
C THR A 67 -0.13 3.13 19.61
N SER A 68 -0.42 4.12 18.77
CA SER A 68 -0.73 5.49 19.22
C SER A 68 -2.02 5.53 20.03
N THR A 69 -3.08 4.91 19.53
CA THR A 69 -4.38 4.81 20.22
C THR A 69 -4.26 4.02 21.53
N ALA A 70 -3.45 2.96 21.57
CA ALA A 70 -3.15 2.22 22.80
C ALA A 70 -2.51 3.12 23.87
N ARG A 71 -1.57 3.98 23.48
CA ARG A 71 -0.93 4.95 24.40
C ARG A 71 -1.90 6.04 24.83
N ILE A 72 -2.80 6.49 23.96
CA ILE A 72 -3.85 7.46 24.30
C ILE A 72 -4.82 6.85 25.32
N LEU A 73 -5.23 5.59 25.13
CA LEU A 73 -6.05 4.87 26.11
C LEU A 73 -5.34 4.79 27.48
N ALA A 74 -4.06 4.43 27.49
CA ALA A 74 -3.26 4.38 28.72
C ALA A 74 -3.19 5.75 29.42
N LYS A 75 -3.07 6.85 28.65
CA LYS A 75 -3.13 8.22 29.18
C LYS A 75 -4.49 8.55 29.76
N ALA A 76 -5.57 8.25 29.03
CA ALA A 76 -6.94 8.53 29.46
C ALA A 76 -7.27 7.84 30.79
N LEU A 77 -6.85 6.56 30.93
CA LEU A 77 -7.04 5.75 32.14
C LEU A 77 -6.26 6.30 33.36
N ASN A 78 -5.07 6.87 33.13
CA ASN A 78 -4.18 7.36 34.18
C ASN A 78 -4.16 8.89 34.30
N CYS A 79 -4.96 9.60 33.53
CA CYS A 79 -5.02 11.06 33.56
C CYS A 79 -5.54 11.56 34.91
N ALA A 80 -4.87 12.59 35.45
CA ALA A 80 -5.32 13.21 36.70
C ALA A 80 -6.62 14.03 36.52
N THR A 81 -6.78 14.63 35.35
CA THR A 81 -7.92 15.50 34.99
C THR A 81 -8.43 15.15 33.60
N PRO A 82 -9.07 13.95 33.44
CA PRO A 82 -9.66 13.59 32.14
C PRO A 82 -10.87 14.49 31.86
N ASP A 83 -11.08 14.82 30.60
CA ASP A 83 -12.24 15.59 30.14
C ASP A 83 -13.07 14.71 29.18
N GLY A 84 -14.28 14.33 29.63
CA GLY A 84 -15.20 13.53 28.81
C GLY A 84 -14.66 12.19 28.29
N GLY A 85 -13.61 11.64 28.93
CA GLY A 85 -12.91 10.42 28.47
C GLY A 85 -11.61 10.70 27.71
N GLU A 86 -11.32 11.97 27.40
CA GLU A 86 -10.06 12.40 26.77
C GLU A 86 -8.96 12.66 27.80
N PRO A 87 -7.69 12.33 27.52
CA PRO A 87 -6.58 12.70 28.38
C PRO A 87 -6.27 14.20 28.28
N CYS A 88 -5.90 14.85 29.39
CA CYS A 88 -5.57 16.29 29.39
C CYS A 88 -4.26 16.61 28.65
N GLY A 89 -3.38 15.64 28.43
CA GLY A 89 -2.08 15.80 27.77
C GLY A 89 -0.99 16.52 28.60
N THR A 90 -1.34 17.23 29.68
CA THR A 90 -0.45 18.13 30.43
C THR A 90 -0.06 17.66 31.82
N CYS A 91 -0.81 16.76 32.46
CA CYS A 91 -0.47 16.23 33.77
C CYS A 91 0.78 15.31 33.71
N GLU A 92 1.37 15.06 34.88
CA GLU A 92 2.59 14.25 34.99
C GLU A 92 2.43 12.87 34.36
N SER A 93 1.31 12.18 34.61
CA SER A 93 1.00 10.88 34.02
C SER A 93 0.93 10.95 32.48
N CYS A 94 0.23 11.93 31.91
CA CYS A 94 0.16 12.09 30.48
C CYS A 94 1.54 12.35 29.84
N ARG A 95 2.39 13.17 30.49
CA ARG A 95 3.73 13.48 30.02
C ARG A 95 4.66 12.27 30.12
N SER A 96 4.65 11.54 31.24
CA SER A 96 5.51 10.36 31.43
C SER A 96 5.13 9.24 30.44
N ILE A 97 3.83 9.02 30.16
CA ILE A 97 3.37 8.06 29.16
C ILE A 97 3.78 8.50 27.75
N ALA A 98 3.66 9.80 27.42
CA ALA A 98 4.13 10.32 26.14
C ALA A 98 5.62 10.12 25.91
N ALA A 99 6.41 10.32 26.97
CA ALA A 99 7.86 10.14 26.96
C ALA A 99 8.30 8.67 27.02
N GLY A 100 7.39 7.72 27.31
CA GLY A 100 7.72 6.30 27.48
C GLY A 100 8.46 5.99 28.79
N THR A 101 8.34 6.85 29.80
CA THR A 101 9.01 6.72 31.11
C THR A 101 8.05 6.35 32.25
N SER A 102 6.78 6.09 31.93
CA SER A 102 5.79 5.71 32.92
C SER A 102 6.02 4.30 33.48
N PHE A 103 5.91 4.15 34.79
CA PHE A 103 5.96 2.84 35.44
C PHE A 103 4.64 2.06 35.34
N ASP A 104 3.56 2.73 34.95
CA ASP A 104 2.23 2.12 34.81
C ASP A 104 1.93 1.64 33.40
N VAL A 105 2.76 1.99 32.41
CA VAL A 105 2.58 1.61 31.01
C VAL A 105 3.81 0.87 30.51
N HIS A 106 3.61 -0.38 30.13
CA HIS A 106 4.66 -1.24 29.61
C HIS A 106 4.38 -1.56 28.14
N GLU A 107 5.30 -1.19 27.27
CA GLU A 107 5.21 -1.49 25.84
C GLU A 107 6.23 -2.57 25.48
N LEU A 108 5.78 -3.63 24.84
CA LEU A 108 6.57 -4.76 24.41
C LEU A 108 6.31 -5.02 22.93
N ASP A 109 7.37 -5.03 22.14
CA ASP A 109 7.34 -5.48 20.76
C ASP A 109 7.55 -7.00 20.73
N ALA A 110 6.52 -7.73 20.30
CA ALA A 110 6.56 -9.18 20.22
C ALA A 110 7.47 -9.70 19.11
N ALA A 111 7.81 -8.90 18.10
CA ALA A 111 8.78 -9.28 17.07
C ALA A 111 10.18 -9.44 17.66
N SER A 112 10.55 -8.56 18.61
CA SER A 112 11.85 -8.61 19.31
C SER A 112 11.82 -9.47 20.57
N ASN A 113 10.63 -9.71 21.16
CA ASN A 113 10.45 -10.37 22.46
C ASN A 113 9.37 -11.47 22.39
N ASN A 114 9.53 -12.43 21.48
CA ASN A 114 8.55 -13.50 21.21
C ASN A 114 8.61 -14.69 22.19
N GLY A 115 9.57 -14.69 23.09
CA GLY A 115 9.85 -15.79 24.01
C GLY A 115 8.89 -15.90 25.20
N VAL A 116 8.80 -17.10 25.75
CA VAL A 116 7.97 -17.41 26.93
C VAL A 116 8.44 -16.65 28.17
N GLU A 117 9.75 -16.42 28.32
CA GLU A 117 10.33 -15.73 29.48
C GLU A 117 9.89 -14.27 29.56
N ALA A 118 9.97 -13.55 28.43
CA ALA A 118 9.49 -12.16 28.35
C ALA A 118 8.01 -12.06 28.75
N MET A 119 7.20 -13.02 28.33
CA MET A 119 5.78 -13.06 28.66
C MET A 119 5.53 -13.44 30.12
N ARG A 120 6.32 -14.33 30.70
CA ARG A 120 6.25 -14.65 32.13
C ARG A 120 6.61 -13.45 33.00
N ASP A 121 7.63 -12.71 32.64
CA ASP A 121 8.02 -11.50 33.34
C ASP A 121 6.93 -10.42 33.26
N LEU A 122 6.31 -10.26 32.10
CA LEU A 122 5.18 -9.34 31.89
C LEU A 122 4.02 -9.71 32.81
N VAL A 123 3.60 -10.99 32.80
CA VAL A 123 2.51 -11.50 33.64
C VAL A 123 2.83 -11.38 35.14
N ALA A 124 4.05 -11.69 35.57
CA ALA A 124 4.45 -11.52 36.96
C ALA A 124 4.38 -10.06 37.42
N ARG A 125 4.79 -9.11 36.55
CA ARG A 125 4.67 -7.67 36.83
C ARG A 125 3.21 -7.19 36.82
N ALA A 126 2.34 -7.81 36.04
CA ALA A 126 0.92 -7.48 36.01
C ALA A 126 0.24 -7.69 37.36
N SER A 127 0.66 -8.70 38.10
CA SER A 127 0.12 -9.04 39.43
C SER A 127 0.63 -8.13 40.57
N LEU A 128 1.64 -7.26 40.30
CA LEU A 128 2.16 -6.32 41.31
C LEU A 128 1.28 -5.09 41.42
N ALA A 129 1.22 -4.49 42.61
CA ALA A 129 0.51 -3.23 42.82
C ALA A 129 1.06 -2.11 41.93
N THR A 130 0.19 -1.22 41.49
CA THR A 130 0.54 -0.03 40.66
C THR A 130 0.44 1.24 41.48
N PRO A 131 1.39 2.18 41.33
CA PRO A 131 1.27 3.52 41.94
C PRO A 131 0.20 4.38 41.26
N GLY A 132 -0.11 4.11 39.96
CA GLY A 132 -1.15 4.81 39.21
C GLY A 132 -2.55 4.25 39.40
N ARG A 133 -3.48 4.69 38.55
CA ARG A 133 -4.87 4.21 38.54
C ARG A 133 -4.99 2.87 37.84
N TRP A 134 -4.29 2.72 36.71
CA TRP A 134 -4.36 1.54 35.84
C TRP A 134 -2.97 1.16 35.35
N LYS A 135 -2.70 -0.15 35.31
CA LYS A 135 -1.53 -0.71 34.67
C LYS A 135 -1.90 -1.13 33.25
N VAL A 136 -1.20 -0.63 32.26
CA VAL A 136 -1.50 -0.89 30.84
C VAL A 136 -0.32 -1.59 30.19
N TYR A 137 -0.59 -2.76 29.61
CA TYR A 137 0.38 -3.53 28.84
C TYR A 137 0.04 -3.45 27.36
N ILE A 138 0.93 -2.84 26.58
CA ILE A 138 0.80 -2.73 25.12
C ILE A 138 1.74 -3.77 24.52
N VAL A 139 1.17 -4.77 23.84
CA VAL A 139 1.92 -5.82 23.14
C VAL A 139 1.75 -5.57 21.65
N ASP A 140 2.79 -5.04 21.01
CA ASP A 140 2.77 -4.78 19.57
C ASP A 140 3.18 -6.03 18.80
N GLU A 141 2.62 -6.21 17.59
CA GLU A 141 2.78 -7.37 16.71
C GLU A 141 2.56 -8.73 17.42
N VAL A 142 1.49 -8.80 18.21
CA VAL A 142 1.17 -9.98 19.05
C VAL A 142 1.14 -11.31 18.28
N HIS A 143 0.92 -11.29 16.98
CA HIS A 143 0.96 -12.48 16.13
C HIS A 143 2.37 -13.10 16.02
N MET A 144 3.42 -12.36 16.39
CA MET A 144 4.81 -12.86 16.41
C MET A 144 5.15 -13.65 17.69
N LEU A 145 4.28 -13.66 18.70
CA LEU A 145 4.48 -14.45 19.90
C LEU A 145 4.50 -15.95 19.59
N SER A 146 5.43 -16.66 20.19
CA SER A 146 5.39 -18.13 20.17
C SER A 146 4.08 -18.66 20.80
N THR A 147 3.64 -19.84 20.37
CA THR A 147 2.43 -20.47 20.92
C THR A 147 2.52 -20.64 22.45
N ALA A 148 3.70 -20.94 22.99
CA ALA A 148 3.92 -21.09 24.42
C ALA A 148 3.84 -19.73 25.16
N ALA A 149 4.33 -18.63 24.56
CA ALA A 149 4.20 -17.28 25.08
C ALA A 149 2.73 -16.82 25.09
N SER A 150 2.02 -17.05 23.99
CA SER A 150 0.59 -16.78 23.87
C SER A 150 -0.24 -17.51 24.92
N ASN A 151 0.06 -18.80 25.17
CA ASN A 151 -0.61 -19.60 26.22
C ASN A 151 -0.31 -19.08 27.64
N THR A 152 0.86 -18.48 27.86
CA THR A 152 1.17 -17.83 29.16
C THR A 152 0.29 -16.61 29.38
N LEU A 153 0.07 -15.80 28.33
CA LEU A 153 -0.80 -14.62 28.39
C LEU A 153 -2.27 -15.01 28.61
N LEU A 154 -2.74 -16.12 28.01
CA LEU A 154 -4.14 -16.58 28.13
C LEU A 154 -4.60 -16.72 29.57
N LYS A 155 -3.77 -17.27 30.48
CA LYS A 155 -4.13 -17.44 31.90
C LYS A 155 -4.47 -16.11 32.56
N THR A 156 -3.71 -15.06 32.23
CA THR A 156 -3.95 -13.72 32.80
C THR A 156 -5.15 -13.02 32.17
N LEU A 157 -5.48 -13.36 30.91
CA LEU A 157 -6.67 -12.84 30.26
C LEU A 157 -7.95 -13.54 30.72
N GLU A 158 -7.85 -14.77 31.22
CA GLU A 158 -8.98 -15.51 31.85
C GLU A 158 -9.29 -15.01 33.26
N GLU A 159 -8.24 -14.70 34.03
CA GLU A 159 -8.33 -14.17 35.39
C GLU A 159 -7.52 -12.88 35.50
N PRO A 160 -8.02 -11.76 34.91
CA PRO A 160 -7.27 -10.52 34.86
C PRO A 160 -7.15 -9.90 36.25
N PRO A 161 -5.95 -9.40 36.65
CA PRO A 161 -5.78 -8.64 37.88
C PRO A 161 -6.58 -7.34 37.84
N ASP A 162 -7.03 -6.84 38.97
CA ASP A 162 -7.74 -5.59 39.09
C ASP A 162 -6.91 -4.42 38.53
N ARG A 163 -7.56 -3.54 37.79
CA ARG A 163 -6.96 -2.34 37.18
C ARG A 163 -5.79 -2.62 36.23
N VAL A 164 -5.79 -3.77 35.59
CA VAL A 164 -4.85 -4.13 34.52
C VAL A 164 -5.57 -4.18 33.19
N VAL A 165 -5.01 -3.53 32.18
CA VAL A 165 -5.52 -3.54 30.81
C VAL A 165 -4.44 -4.02 29.86
N PHE A 166 -4.78 -4.99 29.03
CA PHE A 166 -3.94 -5.45 27.93
C PHE A 166 -4.42 -4.85 26.60
N VAL A 167 -3.52 -4.25 25.84
CA VAL A 167 -3.79 -3.80 24.48
C VAL A 167 -2.86 -4.57 23.54
N LEU A 168 -3.44 -5.53 22.82
CA LEU A 168 -2.73 -6.36 21.85
C LEU A 168 -2.89 -5.73 20.48
N ALA A 169 -1.78 -5.38 19.82
CA ALA A 169 -1.79 -4.83 18.47
C ALA A 169 -1.24 -5.85 17.47
N THR A 170 -1.82 -5.89 16.26
CA THR A 170 -1.38 -6.80 15.21
C THR A 170 -1.64 -6.23 13.82
N THR A 171 -0.75 -6.53 12.89
CA THR A 171 -0.97 -6.31 11.46
C THR A 171 -1.62 -7.52 10.77
N ASP A 172 -1.58 -8.69 11.41
CA ASP A 172 -2.15 -9.93 10.87
C ASP A 172 -3.07 -10.62 11.90
N PRO A 173 -4.37 -10.26 11.93
CA PRO A 173 -5.31 -10.85 12.89
C PRO A 173 -5.57 -12.34 12.64
N GLN A 174 -5.27 -12.86 11.44
CA GLN A 174 -5.47 -14.27 11.12
C GLN A 174 -4.45 -15.17 11.83
N LYS A 175 -3.23 -14.66 12.07
CA LYS A 175 -2.18 -15.38 12.79
C LYS A 175 -2.34 -15.33 14.32
N VAL A 176 -3.20 -14.47 14.85
CA VAL A 176 -3.46 -14.43 16.30
C VAL A 176 -4.31 -15.63 16.71
N LEU A 177 -3.90 -16.32 17.77
CA LEU A 177 -4.63 -17.49 18.27
C LEU A 177 -6.12 -17.17 18.51
N PRO A 178 -7.05 -18.01 18.02
CA PRO A 178 -8.49 -17.81 18.23
C PRO A 178 -8.87 -17.67 19.71
N THR A 179 -8.15 -18.35 20.61
CA THR A 179 -8.33 -18.30 22.05
C THR A 179 -7.98 -16.94 22.66
N LEU A 180 -7.00 -16.20 22.13
CA LEU A 180 -6.71 -14.82 22.49
C LEU A 180 -7.79 -13.87 21.95
N ARG A 181 -8.18 -14.05 20.69
CA ARG A 181 -9.21 -13.22 20.04
C ARG A 181 -10.54 -13.27 20.76
N SER A 182 -10.96 -14.45 21.22
CA SER A 182 -12.25 -14.63 21.92
C SER A 182 -12.32 -13.99 23.31
N ARG A 183 -11.17 -13.59 23.88
CA ARG A 183 -11.06 -12.95 25.22
C ARG A 183 -10.73 -11.48 25.16
N THR A 184 -10.69 -10.90 23.96
CA THR A 184 -10.36 -9.50 23.73
C THR A 184 -11.52 -8.78 23.04
N GLN A 185 -11.70 -7.51 23.35
CA GLN A 185 -12.55 -6.64 22.57
C GLN A 185 -11.80 -6.21 21.31
N HIS A 186 -12.29 -6.64 20.16
CA HIS A 186 -11.61 -6.45 18.88
C HIS A 186 -12.02 -5.14 18.22
N PHE A 187 -11.04 -4.34 17.82
CA PHE A 187 -11.20 -3.14 17.03
C PHE A 187 -10.32 -3.22 15.78
N GLU A 188 -10.91 -2.97 14.62
CA GLU A 188 -10.22 -2.96 13.34
C GLU A 188 -9.91 -1.53 12.92
N PHE A 189 -8.64 -1.29 12.59
CA PHE A 189 -8.12 -0.01 12.11
C PHE A 189 -7.99 -0.05 10.59
N HIS A 190 -8.45 0.99 9.93
CA HIS A 190 -8.43 1.10 8.47
C HIS A 190 -7.35 2.06 7.99
N LEU A 191 -6.93 1.90 6.75
CA LEU A 191 -6.13 2.90 6.06
C LEU A 191 -6.96 4.16 5.88
N LEU A 192 -6.31 5.32 5.91
CA LEU A 192 -6.94 6.60 5.62
C LEU A 192 -7.30 6.68 4.13
N ASP A 193 -8.41 7.31 3.82
CA ASP A 193 -8.68 7.68 2.45
C ASP A 193 -7.75 8.83 2.00
N GLU A 194 -7.72 9.09 0.71
CA GLU A 194 -6.82 10.11 0.14
C GLU A 194 -7.13 11.51 0.66
N THR A 195 -8.39 11.83 0.87
CA THR A 195 -8.83 13.13 1.37
C THR A 195 -8.36 13.35 2.79
N GLU A 196 -8.55 12.35 3.66
CA GLU A 196 -8.09 12.37 5.06
C GLU A 196 -6.56 12.43 5.13
N LEU A 197 -5.88 11.62 4.30
CA LEU A 197 -4.42 11.58 4.27
C LEU A 197 -3.82 12.89 3.73
N SER A 198 -4.40 13.46 2.68
CA SER A 198 -4.02 14.76 2.14
C SER A 198 -4.20 15.88 3.17
N SER A 199 -5.34 15.88 3.88
CA SER A 199 -5.60 16.83 4.97
C SER A 199 -4.58 16.69 6.11
N LEU A 200 -4.23 15.46 6.51
CA LEU A 200 -3.21 15.18 7.53
C LEU A 200 -1.85 15.71 7.10
N VAL A 201 -1.39 15.37 5.88
CA VAL A 201 -0.08 15.78 5.36
C VAL A 201 0.03 17.30 5.26
N THR A 202 -1.03 17.96 4.72
CA THR A 202 -1.07 19.42 4.61
C THR A 202 -1.02 20.09 5.99
N GLY A 203 -1.79 19.59 6.96
CA GLY A 203 -1.78 20.12 8.33
C GLY A 203 -0.40 19.98 8.99
N VAL A 204 0.22 18.80 8.88
CA VAL A 204 1.55 18.56 9.45
C VAL A 204 2.63 19.38 8.75
N ALA A 205 2.58 19.52 7.42
CA ALA A 205 3.51 20.36 6.66
C ALA A 205 3.44 21.81 7.12
N HIS A 206 2.21 22.36 7.24
CA HIS A 206 1.98 23.71 7.77
C HIS A 206 2.57 23.89 9.18
N ASP A 207 2.26 22.98 10.11
CA ASP A 207 2.72 23.06 11.51
C ASP A 207 4.24 22.83 11.64
N ALA A 208 4.85 22.12 10.70
CA ALA A 208 6.28 21.90 10.61
C ALA A 208 7.02 23.04 9.89
N GLY A 209 6.30 23.96 9.22
CA GLY A 209 6.90 25.03 8.42
C GLY A 209 7.50 24.53 7.10
N ILE A 210 6.96 23.45 6.54
CA ILE A 210 7.39 22.85 5.29
C ILE A 210 6.49 23.39 4.16
N GLU A 211 7.10 24.04 3.17
CA GLU A 211 6.39 24.44 1.95
C GLU A 211 6.15 23.21 1.08
N LEU A 212 4.89 22.93 0.80
CA LEU A 212 4.48 21.75 0.07
C LEU A 212 3.80 22.16 -1.24
N ALA A 213 4.43 21.89 -2.39
CA ALA A 213 3.82 22.08 -3.69
C ALA A 213 2.71 21.03 -3.92
N GLY A 214 1.69 21.35 -4.72
CA GLY A 214 0.53 20.48 -4.89
C GLY A 214 0.85 19.13 -5.52
N ASP A 215 1.78 19.07 -6.46
CA ASP A 215 2.31 17.85 -7.10
C ASP A 215 3.07 16.97 -6.12
N VAL A 216 3.85 17.58 -5.24
CA VAL A 216 4.57 16.88 -4.15
C VAL A 216 3.58 16.29 -3.14
N LEU A 217 2.51 17.00 -2.78
CA LEU A 217 1.46 16.46 -1.91
C LEU A 217 0.83 15.21 -2.51
N VAL A 218 0.47 15.27 -3.79
CA VAL A 218 -0.11 14.11 -4.51
C VAL A 218 0.86 12.92 -4.50
N SER A 219 2.16 13.18 -4.73
CA SER A 219 3.19 12.12 -4.69
C SER A 219 3.32 11.50 -3.29
N VAL A 220 3.36 12.31 -2.22
CA VAL A 220 3.42 11.84 -0.83
C VAL A 220 2.22 10.96 -0.49
N VAL A 221 1.02 11.41 -0.82
CA VAL A 221 -0.24 10.69 -0.53
C VAL A 221 -0.29 9.36 -1.28
N ARG A 222 0.05 9.36 -2.57
CA ARG A 222 0.10 8.14 -3.39
C ARG A 222 1.10 7.11 -2.85
N ARG A 223 2.31 7.55 -2.49
CA ARG A 223 3.36 6.66 -1.92
C ARG A 223 2.98 6.07 -0.58
N ALA A 224 2.25 6.82 0.23
CA ALA A 224 1.83 6.40 1.56
C ALA A 224 0.71 5.35 1.58
N ARG A 225 -0.06 5.19 0.49
CA ARG A 225 -1.12 4.18 0.34
C ARG A 225 -2.08 4.11 1.54
N GLY A 226 -2.48 5.25 2.07
CA GLY A 226 -3.39 5.32 3.23
C GLY A 226 -2.73 5.19 4.60
N SER A 227 -1.41 4.94 4.67
CA SER A 227 -0.67 4.86 5.94
C SER A 227 -0.23 6.26 6.40
N ALA A 228 -0.78 6.74 7.51
CA ALA A 228 -0.39 8.02 8.10
C ALA A 228 1.11 8.08 8.47
N ARG A 229 1.67 6.97 8.99
CA ARG A 229 3.08 6.89 9.35
C ARG A 229 3.99 7.02 8.13
N ASP A 230 3.65 6.30 7.06
CA ASP A 230 4.49 6.27 5.86
C ASP A 230 4.38 7.61 5.13
N ALA A 231 3.20 8.27 5.12
CA ALA A 231 3.02 9.63 4.62
C ALA A 231 3.96 10.63 5.30
N LEU A 232 4.01 10.61 6.64
CA LEU A 232 4.88 11.51 7.38
C LEU A 232 6.37 11.15 7.22
N SER A 233 6.70 9.88 6.97
CA SER A 233 8.07 9.47 6.67
C SER A 233 8.52 9.95 5.28
N VAL A 234 7.63 9.88 4.28
CA VAL A 234 7.88 10.43 2.94
C VAL A 234 7.98 11.95 2.99
N LEU A 235 7.13 12.63 3.77
CA LEU A 235 7.19 14.07 3.99
C LEU A 235 8.53 14.50 4.63
N ASP A 236 9.06 13.72 5.59
CA ASP A 236 10.40 13.95 6.15
C ASP A 236 11.50 13.89 5.09
N GLN A 237 11.43 12.92 4.17
CA GLN A 237 12.39 12.78 3.07
C GLN A 237 12.34 14.00 2.14
N VAL A 238 11.14 14.45 1.78
CA VAL A 238 10.94 15.65 0.95
C VAL A 238 11.47 16.89 1.64
N ALA A 239 11.18 17.07 2.93
CA ALA A 239 11.65 18.20 3.71
C ALA A 239 13.18 18.24 3.86
N ALA A 240 13.84 17.09 3.83
CA ALA A 240 15.31 16.97 3.84
C ALA A 240 15.97 17.26 2.48
N GLY A 241 15.20 17.69 1.46
CA GLY A 241 15.68 17.96 0.11
C GLY A 241 15.75 16.70 -0.77
N GLY A 242 15.13 15.61 -0.33
CA GLY A 242 14.86 14.46 -1.19
C GLY A 242 13.86 14.89 -2.25
N THR A 243 14.20 14.71 -3.52
CA THR A 243 13.25 14.90 -4.60
C THR A 243 12.13 13.86 -4.43
N ALA A 244 10.89 14.32 -4.46
CA ALA A 244 9.76 13.44 -4.74
C ALA A 244 9.80 13.06 -6.23
N GLU A 245 11.05 12.84 -6.76
CA GLU A 245 11.28 12.50 -8.16
C GLU A 245 10.45 11.28 -8.49
N ASP A 246 9.76 11.45 -9.54
CA ASP A 246 8.74 10.61 -10.09
C ASP A 246 9.21 9.16 -10.23
N ASP A 247 8.84 8.37 -9.24
CA ASP A 247 8.72 6.91 -9.38
C ASP A 247 7.85 6.53 -10.60
N SER A 248 7.16 7.50 -11.16
CA SER A 248 6.29 7.45 -12.32
C SER A 248 7.03 7.15 -13.61
N ASP A 249 8.23 7.70 -13.82
CA ASP A 249 8.91 7.60 -15.12
C ASP A 249 9.41 6.18 -15.43
N ALA A 250 10.01 5.51 -14.44
CA ALA A 250 10.46 4.13 -14.63
C ALA A 250 9.27 3.17 -14.82
N LEU A 251 8.18 3.41 -14.10
CA LEU A 251 6.96 2.61 -14.21
C LEU A 251 6.24 2.87 -15.54
N ALA A 252 6.15 4.12 -15.98
CA ALA A 252 5.57 4.48 -17.27
C ALA A 252 6.39 3.91 -18.43
N ALA A 253 7.73 4.02 -18.37
CA ALA A 253 8.62 3.44 -19.35
C ALA A 253 8.49 1.91 -19.43
N LEU A 254 8.34 1.23 -18.26
CA LEU A 254 8.11 -0.21 -18.23
C LEU A 254 6.77 -0.60 -18.87
N VAL A 255 5.68 0.10 -18.54
CA VAL A 255 4.36 -0.20 -19.12
C VAL A 255 4.36 0.03 -20.63
N ALA A 256 5.01 1.09 -21.12
CA ALA A 256 5.20 1.34 -22.54
C ALA A 256 6.02 0.21 -23.21
N ALA A 257 7.13 -0.20 -22.62
CA ALA A 257 7.94 -1.31 -23.12
C ALA A 257 7.17 -2.63 -23.19
N LEU A 258 6.31 -2.88 -22.20
CA LEU A 258 5.40 -4.05 -22.20
C LEU A 258 4.36 -3.94 -23.31
N ALA A 259 3.80 -2.76 -23.59
CA ALA A 259 2.85 -2.56 -24.68
C ALA A 259 3.51 -2.85 -26.04
N ASP A 260 4.72 -2.36 -26.25
CA ASP A 260 5.50 -2.57 -27.47
C ASP A 260 6.08 -3.98 -27.59
N GLY A 261 6.11 -4.75 -26.51
CA GLY A 261 6.76 -6.07 -26.46
C GLY A 261 8.30 -5.98 -26.49
N ASP A 262 8.84 -4.84 -26.09
CA ASP A 262 10.28 -4.61 -26.02
C ASP A 262 10.87 -5.10 -24.68
N VAL A 263 11.41 -6.32 -24.70
CA VAL A 263 12.06 -6.95 -23.55
C VAL A 263 13.26 -6.14 -23.07
N ALA A 264 14.06 -5.57 -24.01
CA ALA A 264 15.27 -4.86 -23.61
C ALA A 264 14.93 -3.57 -22.87
N ALA A 265 13.96 -2.80 -23.36
CA ALA A 265 13.48 -1.60 -22.69
C ALA A 265 12.84 -1.93 -21.31
N ALA A 266 12.07 -3.02 -21.22
CA ALA A 266 11.50 -3.47 -19.96
C ALA A 266 12.58 -3.81 -18.90
N LEU A 267 13.62 -4.54 -19.29
CA LEU A 267 14.74 -4.88 -18.40
C LEU A 267 15.56 -3.64 -17.99
N VAL A 268 15.76 -2.69 -18.90
CA VAL A 268 16.44 -1.41 -18.61
C VAL A 268 15.63 -0.60 -17.59
N ALA A 269 14.30 -0.58 -17.68
CA ALA A 269 13.45 0.10 -16.71
C ALA A 269 13.56 -0.53 -15.30
N VAL A 270 13.60 -1.87 -15.21
CA VAL A 270 13.83 -2.58 -13.93
C VAL A 270 15.23 -2.28 -13.39
N ASP A 271 16.27 -2.33 -14.25
CA ASP A 271 17.63 -2.04 -13.85
C ASP A 271 17.77 -0.62 -13.31
N GLY A 272 17.16 0.36 -13.97
CA GLY A 272 17.10 1.75 -13.51
C GLY A 272 16.43 1.89 -12.14
N ALA A 273 15.28 1.24 -11.91
CA ALA A 273 14.59 1.25 -10.63
C ALA A 273 15.45 0.64 -9.51
N VAL A 274 16.11 -0.49 -9.76
CA VAL A 274 17.00 -1.16 -8.79
C VAL A 274 18.26 -0.33 -8.50
N HIS A 275 18.85 0.31 -9.50
CA HIS A 275 20.01 1.20 -9.32
C HIS A 275 19.67 2.44 -8.49
N GLN A 276 18.42 2.91 -8.53
CA GLN A 276 17.90 3.96 -7.66
C GLN A 276 17.60 3.48 -6.23
N GLY A 277 17.91 2.20 -5.92
CA GLY A 277 17.74 1.61 -4.60
C GLY A 277 16.33 1.08 -4.31
N ARG A 278 15.48 0.89 -5.32
CA ARG A 278 14.15 0.30 -5.12
C ARG A 278 14.25 -1.19 -4.87
N ASP A 279 13.45 -1.67 -3.95
CA ASP A 279 13.26 -3.10 -3.74
C ASP A 279 12.47 -3.71 -4.91
N PRO A 280 12.99 -4.79 -5.55
CA PRO A 280 12.33 -5.42 -6.69
C PRO A 280 10.91 -5.94 -6.38
N ALA A 281 10.66 -6.44 -5.17
CA ALA A 281 9.35 -6.93 -4.78
C ALA A 281 8.35 -5.78 -4.61
N GLN A 282 8.80 -4.66 -4.04
CA GLN A 282 8.01 -3.45 -3.94
C GLN A 282 7.69 -2.87 -5.32
N PHE A 283 8.67 -2.82 -6.22
CA PHE A 283 8.47 -2.36 -7.60
C PHE A 283 7.48 -3.25 -8.36
N ALA A 284 7.53 -4.58 -8.16
CA ALA A 284 6.54 -5.51 -8.72
C ALA A 284 5.11 -5.21 -8.25
N VAL A 285 4.92 -4.87 -6.98
CA VAL A 285 3.59 -4.47 -6.44
C VAL A 285 3.10 -3.18 -7.13
N GLU A 286 3.99 -2.24 -7.38
CA GLU A 286 3.67 -0.97 -8.08
C GLU A 286 3.25 -1.21 -9.54
N ILE A 287 3.92 -2.15 -10.23
CA ILE A 287 3.54 -2.57 -11.58
C ILE A 287 2.10 -3.12 -11.59
N VAL A 288 1.78 -4.05 -10.68
CA VAL A 288 0.45 -4.65 -10.61
C VAL A 288 -0.62 -3.60 -10.32
N GLU A 289 -0.36 -2.69 -9.37
CA GLU A 289 -1.33 -1.64 -9.02
C GLU A 289 -1.56 -0.67 -10.18
N ARG A 290 -0.50 -0.27 -10.90
CA ARG A 290 -0.62 0.57 -12.09
C ARG A 290 -1.44 -0.10 -13.18
N LEU A 291 -1.13 -1.35 -13.51
CA LEU A 291 -1.87 -2.12 -14.51
C LEU A 291 -3.32 -2.34 -14.12
N ARG A 292 -3.60 -2.52 -12.82
CA ARG A 292 -4.97 -2.60 -12.31
C ARG A 292 -5.75 -1.31 -12.55
N GLN A 293 -5.13 -0.15 -12.29
CA GLN A 293 -5.75 1.15 -12.55
C GLN A 293 -6.01 1.34 -14.05
N ASP A 294 -5.02 1.04 -14.88
CA ASP A 294 -5.15 1.09 -16.34
C ASP A 294 -6.27 0.17 -16.83
N PHE A 295 -6.35 -1.07 -16.31
CA PHE A 295 -7.42 -2.03 -16.62
C PHE A 295 -8.81 -1.53 -16.22
N LEU A 296 -8.96 -0.94 -15.03
CA LEU A 296 -10.24 -0.37 -14.58
C LEU A 296 -10.67 0.80 -15.47
N GLY A 297 -9.71 1.61 -15.95
CA GLY A 297 -9.96 2.64 -16.95
C GLY A 297 -10.50 2.07 -18.26
N LEU A 298 -9.87 1.00 -18.78
CA LEU A 298 -10.28 0.34 -20.03
C LEU A 298 -11.68 -0.28 -19.97
N VAL A 299 -12.09 -0.83 -18.83
CA VAL A 299 -13.44 -1.42 -18.66
C VAL A 299 -14.50 -0.42 -18.19
N GLY A 300 -14.16 0.87 -18.09
CA GLY A 300 -15.08 1.93 -17.66
C GLY A 300 -15.49 1.87 -16.18
N ALA A 301 -14.74 1.14 -15.36
CA ALA A 301 -14.98 0.93 -13.93
C ALA A 301 -14.08 1.80 -13.03
N SER A 302 -13.72 3.00 -13.49
CA SER A 302 -12.78 3.92 -12.81
C SER A 302 -13.22 4.33 -11.39
N ASP A 303 -14.50 4.15 -11.06
CA ASP A 303 -15.05 4.45 -9.72
C ASP A 303 -14.85 3.29 -8.72
N VAL A 304 -14.36 2.12 -9.17
CA VAL A 304 -14.15 0.95 -8.31
C VAL A 304 -12.77 0.99 -7.68
N GLY A 305 -12.66 1.54 -6.47
CA GLY A 305 -11.42 1.59 -5.69
C GLY A 305 -10.39 2.59 -6.17
N GLY A 306 -10.80 3.55 -7.02
CA GLY A 306 -10.03 4.69 -7.43
C GLY A 306 -10.40 5.91 -6.61
N THR A 307 -9.42 6.69 -6.21
CA THR A 307 -9.57 7.96 -5.52
C THR A 307 -10.31 8.96 -6.41
N PRO A 308 -11.32 9.69 -5.90
CA PRO A 308 -11.97 10.76 -6.65
C PRO A 308 -10.95 11.84 -6.98
N GLY A 309 -10.56 11.95 -8.22
CA GLY A 309 -9.58 12.96 -8.69
C GLY A 309 -8.51 12.41 -9.63
N THR A 310 -8.21 11.14 -9.61
CA THR A 310 -7.37 10.47 -10.61
C THR A 310 -8.24 9.84 -11.71
N ARG A 311 -9.11 10.62 -12.32
CA ARG A 311 -9.63 10.32 -13.66
C ARG A 311 -8.49 10.56 -14.66
N GLY A 312 -7.53 9.64 -14.68
CA GLY A 312 -6.73 9.49 -15.87
C GLY A 312 -7.63 8.86 -16.92
N ASP A 313 -7.85 9.57 -18.02
CA ASP A 313 -8.21 8.87 -19.25
C ASP A 313 -7.27 7.68 -19.38
N PRO A 314 -7.78 6.51 -19.83
CA PRO A 314 -6.89 5.37 -20.07
C PRO A 314 -5.72 5.91 -20.90
N THR A 315 -4.49 5.71 -20.41
CA THR A 315 -3.34 6.20 -21.12
C THR A 315 -3.33 5.52 -22.50
N GLU A 316 -2.91 6.21 -23.55
CA GLU A 316 -2.75 5.61 -24.88
C GLU A 316 -2.00 4.27 -24.82
N VAL A 317 -1.13 4.13 -23.82
CA VAL A 317 -0.36 2.92 -23.52
C VAL A 317 -1.23 1.79 -22.99
N ALA A 318 -2.25 2.09 -22.17
CA ALA A 318 -3.19 1.09 -21.66
C ALA A 318 -4.09 0.54 -22.79
N ASP A 319 -4.54 1.43 -23.69
CA ASP A 319 -5.29 1.02 -24.89
C ASP A 319 -4.42 0.14 -25.82
N ALA A 320 -3.14 0.47 -25.97
CA ALA A 320 -2.19 -0.31 -26.76
C ALA A 320 -1.94 -1.71 -26.15
N LEU A 321 -1.88 -1.80 -24.80
CA LEU A 321 -1.70 -3.06 -24.10
C LEU A 321 -2.95 -3.96 -24.22
N GLY A 322 -4.15 -3.38 -24.09
CA GLY A 322 -5.43 -4.07 -24.13
C GLY A 322 -5.75 -4.88 -22.88
N THR A 323 -7.04 -5.18 -22.65
CA THR A 323 -7.55 -5.81 -21.42
C THR A 323 -6.97 -7.20 -21.15
N ALA A 324 -6.89 -8.08 -22.14
CA ALA A 324 -6.39 -9.44 -21.98
C ALA A 324 -4.92 -9.46 -21.56
N ARG A 325 -4.11 -8.58 -22.14
CA ARG A 325 -2.69 -8.49 -21.83
C ARG A 325 -2.43 -7.85 -20.46
N CYS A 326 -3.24 -6.85 -20.07
CA CYS A 326 -3.19 -6.30 -18.71
C CYS A 326 -3.41 -7.39 -17.65
N VAL A 327 -4.46 -8.21 -17.81
CA VAL A 327 -4.76 -9.32 -16.89
C VAL A 327 -3.59 -10.29 -16.83
N ARG A 328 -3.09 -10.73 -17.98
CA ARG A 328 -1.96 -11.66 -18.04
C ARG A 328 -0.70 -11.11 -17.35
N VAL A 329 -0.33 -9.85 -17.60
CA VAL A 329 0.84 -9.24 -16.95
C VAL A 329 0.65 -9.18 -15.44
N MET A 330 -0.54 -8.81 -14.97
CA MET A 330 -0.86 -8.81 -13.54
C MET A 330 -0.74 -10.20 -12.91
N GLU A 331 -1.16 -11.27 -13.59
CA GLU A 331 -1.03 -12.66 -13.12
C GLU A 331 0.43 -13.11 -13.05
N LEU A 332 1.22 -12.84 -14.09
CA LEU A 332 2.64 -13.19 -14.14
C LEU A 332 3.45 -12.46 -13.06
N VAL A 333 3.24 -11.14 -12.92
CA VAL A 333 3.94 -10.33 -11.91
C VAL A 333 3.42 -10.67 -10.51
N GLY A 334 2.11 -10.90 -10.34
CA GLY A 334 1.53 -11.35 -9.07
C GLY A 334 2.11 -12.68 -8.59
N SER A 335 2.27 -13.64 -9.50
CA SER A 335 2.94 -14.91 -9.20
C SER A 335 4.42 -14.71 -8.84
N ALA A 336 5.11 -13.78 -9.52
CA ALA A 336 6.49 -13.43 -9.21
C ALA A 336 6.63 -12.80 -7.82
N ILE A 337 5.69 -11.96 -7.37
CA ILE A 337 5.68 -11.37 -6.01
C ILE A 337 5.67 -12.46 -4.95
N VAL A 338 4.88 -13.51 -5.14
CA VAL A 338 4.85 -14.65 -4.22
C VAL A 338 6.18 -15.42 -4.26
N ALA A 339 6.70 -15.69 -5.46
CA ALA A 339 7.95 -16.43 -5.63
C ALA A 339 9.19 -15.67 -5.12
N MET A 340 9.19 -14.33 -5.18
CA MET A 340 10.29 -13.50 -4.69
C MET A 340 10.51 -13.60 -3.17
N ARG A 341 9.50 -14.02 -2.39
CA ARG A 341 9.62 -14.14 -0.92
C ARG A 341 10.70 -15.15 -0.49
N ASP A 342 10.86 -16.22 -1.27
CA ASP A 342 11.79 -17.31 -0.99
C ASP A 342 12.95 -17.35 -2.00
N ALA A 343 13.00 -16.41 -2.95
CA ALA A 343 14.03 -16.37 -3.97
C ALA A 343 15.33 -15.79 -3.43
N PRO A 344 16.50 -16.41 -3.72
CA PRO A 344 17.79 -15.84 -3.35
C PRO A 344 18.06 -14.48 -3.99
N GLU A 345 17.51 -14.25 -5.17
CA GLU A 345 17.65 -13.01 -5.92
C GLU A 345 16.29 -12.57 -6.52
N PRO A 346 15.52 -11.76 -5.77
CA PRO A 346 14.17 -11.34 -6.16
C PRO A 346 14.12 -10.65 -7.52
N ARG A 347 15.16 -9.88 -7.88
CA ARG A 347 15.27 -9.18 -9.16
C ARG A 347 15.12 -10.13 -10.36
N ILE A 348 15.83 -11.25 -10.36
CA ILE A 348 15.79 -12.23 -11.47
C ILE A 348 14.39 -12.80 -11.64
N THR A 349 13.67 -13.05 -10.53
CA THR A 349 12.30 -13.55 -10.57
C THR A 349 11.36 -12.56 -11.25
N LEU A 350 11.50 -11.27 -10.97
CA LEU A 350 10.74 -10.21 -11.62
C LEU A 350 11.09 -10.11 -13.12
N GLU A 351 12.37 -10.10 -13.46
CA GLU A 351 12.87 -10.01 -14.85
C GLU A 351 12.30 -11.17 -15.71
N ILE A 352 12.29 -12.40 -15.18
CA ILE A 352 11.70 -13.56 -15.87
C ILE A 352 10.21 -13.36 -16.14
N ALA A 353 9.46 -12.86 -15.15
CA ALA A 353 8.03 -12.59 -15.32
C ALA A 353 7.78 -11.53 -16.41
N LEU A 354 8.58 -10.48 -16.45
CA LEU A 354 8.46 -9.42 -17.45
C LEU A 354 8.87 -9.88 -18.86
N ILE A 355 9.87 -10.74 -18.98
CA ILE A 355 10.25 -11.37 -20.26
C ILE A 355 9.06 -12.18 -20.83
N ARG A 356 8.39 -12.99 -19.99
CA ARG A 356 7.21 -13.75 -20.38
C ARG A 356 6.02 -12.85 -20.73
N ALA A 357 5.87 -11.75 -20.01
CA ALA A 357 4.82 -10.76 -20.26
C ALA A 357 5.03 -10.01 -21.59
N ALA A 358 6.27 -9.63 -21.89
CA ALA A 358 6.62 -8.91 -23.10
C ALA A 358 6.60 -9.81 -24.36
N ARG A 359 6.98 -11.09 -24.21
CA ARG A 359 7.03 -12.07 -25.33
C ARG A 359 6.18 -13.30 -25.04
N PRO A 360 4.89 -13.29 -25.41
CA PRO A 360 4.02 -14.47 -25.30
C PRO A 360 4.54 -15.71 -26.06
N GLU A 361 5.39 -15.51 -27.08
CA GLU A 361 5.98 -16.62 -27.85
C GLU A 361 6.98 -17.46 -27.04
N ALA A 362 7.55 -16.87 -25.98
CA ALA A 362 8.47 -17.56 -25.07
C ALA A 362 7.74 -18.38 -24.01
N ASP A 363 6.40 -18.26 -23.94
CA ASP A 363 5.57 -18.96 -22.97
C ASP A 363 4.73 -20.03 -23.66
N THR A 364 4.72 -21.24 -23.10
CA THR A 364 3.99 -22.40 -23.63
C THR A 364 2.61 -22.58 -23.00
N LEU A 365 2.20 -21.67 -22.11
CA LEU A 365 0.91 -21.76 -21.45
C LEU A 365 -0.26 -21.43 -22.42
N PRO A 366 -1.45 -22.04 -22.25
CA PRO A 366 -2.63 -21.78 -23.07
C PRO A 366 -3.01 -20.29 -23.17
N GLU A 367 -2.84 -19.55 -22.08
CA GLU A 367 -3.14 -18.12 -21.99
C GLU A 367 -2.26 -17.29 -22.93
N ALA A 368 -1.01 -17.71 -23.15
CA ALA A 368 -0.10 -17.08 -24.11
C ALA A 368 -0.58 -17.25 -25.56
N VAL A 369 -1.26 -18.34 -25.86
CA VAL A 369 -1.84 -18.59 -27.19
C VAL A 369 -3.03 -17.66 -27.45
N LEU A 370 -3.86 -17.44 -26.45
CA LEU A 370 -4.99 -16.50 -26.54
C LEU A 370 -4.51 -15.06 -26.77
N ASP A 371 -3.50 -14.62 -26.05
CA ASP A 371 -2.90 -13.28 -26.23
C ASP A 371 -2.31 -13.09 -27.65
N ARG A 372 -1.76 -14.15 -28.22
CA ARG A 372 -1.29 -14.13 -29.62
C ARG A 372 -2.44 -13.99 -30.63
N ILE A 373 -3.57 -14.65 -30.37
CA ILE A 373 -4.77 -14.55 -31.22
C ILE A 373 -5.28 -13.11 -31.17
N ASP A 374 -5.48 -12.54 -30.00
CA ASP A 374 -5.93 -11.16 -29.80
C ASP A 374 -5.03 -10.13 -30.50
N ARG A 375 -3.72 -10.37 -30.49
CA ARG A 375 -2.76 -9.50 -31.18
C ARG A 375 -2.92 -9.58 -32.69
N LEU A 376 -3.08 -10.79 -33.25
CA LEU A 376 -3.28 -10.99 -34.67
C LEU A 376 -4.60 -10.38 -35.14
N GLU A 377 -5.66 -10.51 -34.37
CA GLU A 377 -6.97 -9.89 -34.66
C GLU A 377 -6.86 -8.37 -34.72
N ARG A 378 -6.23 -7.73 -33.72
CA ARG A 378 -5.98 -6.27 -33.74
C ARG A 378 -5.12 -5.81 -34.91
N GLN A 379 -4.12 -6.59 -35.32
CA GLN A 379 -3.30 -6.27 -36.52
C GLN A 379 -4.11 -6.36 -37.81
N LEU A 380 -5.05 -7.30 -37.89
CA LEU A 380 -5.94 -7.43 -39.06
C LEU A 380 -6.93 -6.26 -39.11
N ASP A 381 -7.48 -5.83 -37.99
CA ASP A 381 -8.41 -4.71 -37.92
C ASP A 381 -7.72 -3.39 -38.31
N THR A 382 -6.50 -3.15 -37.83
CA THR A 382 -5.70 -1.96 -38.21
C THR A 382 -5.29 -1.99 -39.68
N THR A 383 -5.04 -3.17 -40.25
CA THR A 383 -4.69 -3.32 -41.67
C THR A 383 -5.92 -3.13 -42.58
N SER A 384 -7.12 -3.51 -42.10
CA SER A 384 -8.39 -3.33 -42.81
C SER A 384 -8.85 -1.85 -42.84
N ALA A 385 -8.42 -1.03 -41.93
CA ALA A 385 -8.74 0.40 -41.84
C ALA A 385 -7.85 1.31 -42.71
N ALA A 386 -6.84 0.76 -43.40
CA ALA A 386 -6.01 1.55 -44.34
C ALA A 386 -6.83 1.96 -45.56
N PRO A 387 -6.92 3.27 -45.92
CA PRO A 387 -7.69 3.71 -47.05
C PRO A 387 -7.13 3.07 -48.33
N ALA A 388 -8.03 2.45 -49.10
CA ALA A 388 -7.71 1.85 -50.41
C ALA A 388 -6.96 2.90 -51.27
N ARG A 389 -5.74 2.58 -51.71
CA ARG A 389 -5.00 3.37 -52.68
C ARG A 389 -5.89 3.56 -53.92
N PRO A 390 -6.10 4.76 -54.44
CA PRO A 390 -6.83 4.97 -55.68
C PRO A 390 -6.11 4.22 -56.78
N GLY A 391 -6.82 3.30 -57.40
CA GLY A 391 -6.36 2.53 -58.56
C GLY A 391 -6.02 3.44 -59.73
N PRO A 392 -5.08 3.04 -60.63
CA PRO A 392 -4.71 3.81 -61.78
C PRO A 392 -5.93 4.05 -62.68
N PRO A 393 -6.00 5.22 -63.37
CA PRO A 393 -7.12 5.62 -64.18
C PRO A 393 -7.41 4.60 -65.28
N HIS A 394 -8.69 4.18 -65.36
CA HIS A 394 -9.21 3.27 -66.37
C HIS A 394 -9.15 3.96 -67.74
N VAL A 395 -8.21 3.51 -68.61
CA VAL A 395 -8.19 3.88 -70.03
C VAL A 395 -9.18 2.94 -70.71
N PRO A 396 -10.21 3.44 -71.42
CA PRO A 396 -11.15 2.59 -72.16
C PRO A 396 -10.42 1.99 -73.39
N ALA A 397 -10.47 0.65 -73.47
CA ALA A 397 -10.00 -0.07 -74.65
C ALA A 397 -10.91 0.14 -75.87
N PRO A 398 -10.37 0.19 -77.10
CA PRO A 398 -11.15 0.36 -78.32
C PRO A 398 -11.92 -0.94 -78.64
N ILE A 399 -13.15 -0.72 -79.13
CA ILE A 399 -14.07 -1.75 -79.61
C ILE A 399 -13.50 -2.46 -80.87
N PRO A 400 -13.35 -3.78 -80.91
CA PRO A 400 -13.10 -4.51 -82.16
C PRO A 400 -14.37 -4.86 -82.84
N THR A 401 -14.52 -4.48 -84.12
CA THR A 401 -15.48 -4.89 -85.12
C THR A 401 -15.25 -6.34 -85.56
N ASP A 402 -16.33 -7.05 -85.55
CA ASP A 402 -16.77 -8.24 -86.30
C ASP A 402 -15.81 -8.87 -87.35
N ALA A 403 -15.63 -10.21 -87.27
CA ALA A 403 -15.77 -11.18 -88.34
C ALA A 403 -15.22 -12.54 -87.94
N GLY A 404 -16.01 -13.63 -88.21
CA GLY A 404 -15.48 -14.91 -88.57
C GLY A 404 -15.76 -16.14 -87.66
N SER A 405 -16.74 -16.84 -88.02
CA SER A 405 -17.22 -18.15 -87.64
C SER A 405 -16.23 -19.33 -87.67
N SER A 406 -16.51 -20.32 -86.78
CA SER A 406 -16.25 -21.78 -86.86
C SER A 406 -14.96 -22.38 -86.37
N PRO A 407 -14.95 -23.68 -86.00
CA PRO A 407 -15.91 -24.50 -85.22
C PRO A 407 -15.21 -25.25 -84.05
N ALA A 408 -16.05 -25.87 -83.24
CA ALA A 408 -15.71 -26.64 -82.06
C ALA A 408 -14.82 -27.88 -82.25
N THR A 409 -13.97 -28.13 -81.25
CA THR A 409 -13.37 -29.45 -81.03
C THR A 409 -13.58 -29.87 -79.55
N PRO A 410 -13.83 -31.17 -79.28
CA PRO A 410 -14.41 -31.64 -78.03
C PRO A 410 -13.43 -31.89 -76.93
N VAL A 411 -13.91 -31.70 -75.69
CA VAL A 411 -13.22 -31.91 -74.39
C VAL A 411 -13.27 -33.43 -74.08
N PRO A 412 -12.17 -34.05 -73.62
CA PRO A 412 -12.18 -35.38 -73.03
C PRO A 412 -12.52 -35.36 -71.53
N ALA A 413 -13.34 -36.39 -71.15
CA ALA A 413 -13.83 -36.62 -69.80
C ALA A 413 -12.73 -37.09 -68.81
N PRO A 414 -12.88 -36.83 -67.48
CA PRO A 414 -11.93 -37.29 -66.46
C PRO A 414 -12.14 -38.76 -66.08
N PRO A 415 -11.09 -39.46 -65.60
CA PRO A 415 -11.17 -40.89 -65.25
C PRO A 415 -11.82 -41.11 -63.89
N ARG A 416 -12.59 -42.19 -63.79
CA ARG A 416 -13.26 -42.72 -62.61
C ARG A 416 -12.27 -43.32 -61.60
N ARG A 417 -12.49 -43.05 -60.31
CA ARG A 417 -11.85 -43.79 -59.21
C ARG A 417 -12.51 -45.16 -59.04
N PRO A 418 -11.79 -46.21 -58.68
CA PRO A 418 -12.33 -47.43 -58.16
C PRO A 418 -12.56 -47.41 -56.66
N SER A 419 -13.68 -48.00 -56.24
CA SER A 419 -13.98 -48.50 -54.90
C SER A 419 -13.76 -50.03 -54.89
N PRO A 420 -13.62 -50.67 -53.76
CA PRO A 420 -14.15 -50.41 -52.42
C PRO A 420 -13.06 -50.05 -51.37
#